data_349c3fedb6d08db7f21d15b813ab201e
#
_entry.id   349c3fedb6d08db7f21d15b813ab201e
#
_cell.length_a   1.000
_cell.length_b   1.000
_cell.length_c   1.000
_cell.angle_alpha   90.00
_cell.angle_beta   90.00
_cell.angle_gamma   90.00
#
_symmetry.space_group_name_H-M   'P 1'
#
loop_
_entity.id
_entity.type
_entity.pdbx_description
1 polymer ?
#
loop_
_entity_poly.entity_id
_entity_poly.type
_entity_poly.pdbx_seq_one_letter_code
_entity_poly.pdbx_strand_id
1 'polypeptide(L)'
;MTEHAIVIGAGFGGLAAAARLRAMGRRVTVLEAGNQPGGRARAFEREGFHFDAGPTVITAPHLFDELFELFGKDRRDYFDLVPVDPFYRVVFPDGRHFDYVGDDERLLAQIAEFNPSDVAGYQRLVSHSKRIFDVGYTQLVDADFSRFGDMMRIVPDLVRLRAYKSLYGLVSEYIQDDALRQVFTFQPLLIGGNPFRAPGIYLLIHWLERKWGVHFAMGGTAAIVRGLTRLLDEVGVELRLNAPVERIEVVNGRAKGVLLADGTFLGSDIIVSNADPAMVYTRLIDSSARRKHSDASVARKRYS
;
A
#
# COMPACT_ATOMS: atom_id res chain seq x y z
N MET A 1 28.96 12.94 13.73
CA MET A 1 28.03 12.05 14.48
C MET A 1 27.00 11.53 13.49
N THR A 2 26.66 10.26 13.55
CA THR A 2 25.62 9.66 12.66
C THR A 2 24.26 10.23 13.04
N GLU A 3 23.52 10.78 12.07
CA GLU A 3 22.18 11.31 12.30
C GLU A 3 21.24 10.22 12.81
N HIS A 4 20.43 10.59 13.79
CA HIS A 4 19.42 9.70 14.39
C HIS A 4 18.06 9.94 13.75
N ALA A 5 17.45 8.88 13.26
CA ALA A 5 16.09 8.89 12.73
C ALA A 5 15.14 8.10 13.64
N ILE A 6 14.00 8.68 13.95
CA ILE A 6 12.89 8.00 14.64
C ILE A 6 11.77 7.75 13.62
N VAL A 7 11.29 6.49 13.60
CA VAL A 7 10.12 6.08 12.80
C VAL A 7 8.97 5.77 13.77
N ILE A 8 7.84 6.46 13.61
CA ILE A 8 6.64 6.28 14.42
C ILE A 8 5.70 5.30 13.72
N GLY A 9 5.49 4.14 14.34
CA GLY A 9 4.64 3.05 13.86
C GLY A 9 5.39 1.97 13.08
N ALA A 10 5.25 0.71 13.53
CA ALA A 10 5.87 -0.48 12.95
C ALA A 10 4.95 -1.23 11.95
N GLY A 11 4.10 -0.53 11.19
CA GLY A 11 3.42 -1.09 10.03
C GLY A 11 4.37 -1.25 8.83
N PHE A 12 3.94 -1.88 7.73
CA PHE A 12 4.80 -2.11 6.56
C PHE A 12 5.54 -0.86 6.08
N GLY A 13 4.85 0.29 5.97
CA GLY A 13 5.48 1.54 5.54
C GLY A 13 6.55 2.04 6.53
N GLY A 14 6.34 1.87 7.85
CA GLY A 14 7.32 2.22 8.88
C GLY A 14 8.53 1.30 8.85
N LEU A 15 8.33 -0.01 8.75
CA LEU A 15 9.41 -0.99 8.64
C LEU A 15 10.25 -0.77 7.36
N ALA A 16 9.59 -0.49 6.23
CA ALA A 16 10.26 -0.16 4.97
C ALA A 16 11.06 1.17 5.06
N ALA A 17 10.48 2.20 5.68
CA ALA A 17 11.18 3.46 5.91
C ALA A 17 12.41 3.27 6.82
N ALA A 18 12.29 2.46 7.87
CA ALA A 18 13.39 2.14 8.76
C ALA A 18 14.53 1.42 8.03
N ALA A 19 14.22 0.44 7.17
CA ALA A 19 15.20 -0.25 6.34
C ALA A 19 15.96 0.74 5.43
N ARG A 20 15.23 1.60 4.70
CA ARG A 20 15.84 2.59 3.79
C ARG A 20 16.69 3.61 4.54
N LEU A 21 16.24 4.14 5.67
CA LEU A 21 17.02 5.06 6.50
C LEU A 21 18.28 4.40 7.03
N ARG A 22 18.21 3.13 7.41
CA ARG A 22 19.37 2.35 7.86
C ARG A 22 20.36 2.11 6.73
N ALA A 23 19.89 1.78 5.52
CA ALA A 23 20.73 1.63 4.34
C ALA A 23 21.45 2.95 3.94
N MET A 24 20.82 4.10 4.26
CA MET A 24 21.43 5.43 4.12
C MET A 24 22.47 5.74 5.24
N GLY A 25 22.79 4.77 6.10
CA GLY A 25 23.79 4.93 7.17
C GLY A 25 23.26 5.64 8.42
N ARG A 26 21.95 5.83 8.58
CA ARG A 26 21.37 6.47 9.79
C ARG A 26 21.31 5.48 10.95
N ARG A 27 21.41 5.98 12.18
CA ARG A 27 20.93 5.25 13.35
C ARG A 27 19.42 5.35 13.39
N VAL A 28 18.70 4.23 13.52
CA VAL A 28 17.25 4.21 13.41
C VAL A 28 16.62 3.55 14.63
N THR A 29 15.61 4.22 15.20
CA THR A 29 14.72 3.67 16.23
C THR A 29 13.30 3.68 15.73
N VAL A 30 12.63 2.54 15.73
CA VAL A 30 11.20 2.40 15.41
C VAL A 30 10.41 2.34 16.72
N LEU A 31 9.39 3.17 16.85
CA LEU A 31 8.51 3.24 18.02
C LEU A 31 7.13 2.74 17.63
N GLU A 32 6.68 1.67 18.28
CA GLU A 32 5.36 1.08 18.08
C GLU A 32 4.53 1.18 19.37
N ALA A 33 3.33 1.71 19.25
CA ALA A 33 2.43 1.88 20.39
C ALA A 33 1.89 0.54 20.92
N GLY A 34 1.73 -0.45 20.05
CA GLY A 34 1.24 -1.78 20.39
C GLY A 34 2.33 -2.72 20.90
N ASN A 35 1.88 -3.88 21.36
CA ASN A 35 2.75 -4.95 21.85
C ASN A 35 3.33 -5.84 20.73
N GLN A 36 3.01 -5.56 19.48
CA GLN A 36 3.52 -6.29 18.30
C GLN A 36 3.61 -5.36 17.08
N PRO A 37 4.57 -5.60 16.16
CA PRO A 37 4.69 -4.88 14.91
C PRO A 37 3.64 -5.36 13.89
N GLY A 38 3.54 -4.66 12.76
CA GLY A 38 2.72 -5.02 11.61
C GLY A 38 1.58 -4.04 11.35
N GLY A 39 1.12 -3.29 12.35
CA GLY A 39 0.04 -2.33 12.17
C GLY A 39 -1.22 -3.01 11.60
N ARG A 40 -1.67 -2.62 10.40
CA ARG A 40 -2.80 -3.25 9.70
C ARG A 40 -2.48 -4.62 9.09
N ALA A 41 -1.21 -5.01 9.02
CA ALA A 41 -0.76 -6.31 8.55
C ALA A 41 -0.42 -7.27 9.71
N ARG A 42 -0.81 -6.93 10.95
CA ARG A 42 -0.64 -7.81 12.10
C ARG A 42 -1.55 -9.02 11.99
N ALA A 43 -1.18 -10.11 12.66
CA ALA A 43 -2.07 -11.24 12.90
C ALA A 43 -2.44 -11.31 14.38
N PHE A 44 -3.49 -12.01 14.70
CA PHE A 44 -3.89 -12.32 16.08
C PHE A 44 -4.20 -13.81 16.20
N GLU A 45 -3.96 -14.32 17.38
CA GLU A 45 -4.30 -15.70 17.74
C GLU A 45 -5.57 -15.74 18.59
N ARG A 46 -6.42 -16.70 18.29
CA ARG A 46 -7.58 -17.02 19.12
C ARG A 46 -7.85 -18.50 19.06
N GLU A 47 -7.93 -19.12 20.24
CA GLU A 47 -8.27 -20.55 20.38
C GLU A 47 -7.37 -21.49 19.55
N GLY A 48 -6.08 -21.15 19.39
CA GLY A 48 -5.10 -21.90 18.59
C GLY A 48 -5.15 -21.64 17.09
N PHE A 49 -6.04 -20.75 16.63
CA PHE A 49 -6.10 -20.31 15.24
C PHE A 49 -5.39 -18.99 15.03
N HIS A 50 -4.73 -18.84 13.88
CA HIS A 50 -4.09 -17.61 13.43
C HIS A 50 -4.98 -16.88 12.42
N PHE A 51 -5.20 -15.59 12.64
CA PHE A 51 -6.00 -14.74 11.76
C PHE A 51 -5.17 -13.54 11.31
N ASP A 52 -5.01 -13.38 9.99
CA ASP A 52 -4.49 -12.14 9.42
C ASP A 52 -5.51 -11.01 9.57
N ALA A 53 -5.09 -9.87 10.10
CA ALA A 53 -5.97 -8.72 10.34
C ALA A 53 -6.08 -7.78 9.13
N GLY A 54 -5.38 -8.06 8.04
CA GLY A 54 -5.26 -7.14 6.91
C GLY A 54 -5.03 -7.83 5.58
N PRO A 55 -4.20 -7.22 4.71
CA PRO A 55 -4.05 -7.67 3.34
C PRO A 55 -3.40 -9.05 3.29
N THR A 56 -4.01 -9.96 2.53
CA THR A 56 -3.49 -11.31 2.28
C THR A 56 -2.96 -11.47 0.86
N VAL A 57 -3.20 -10.49 0.00
CA VAL A 57 -2.89 -10.49 -1.43
C VAL A 57 -1.63 -9.66 -1.69
N ILE A 58 -0.61 -10.28 -2.26
CA ILE A 58 0.66 -9.64 -2.60
C ILE A 58 0.79 -9.57 -4.12
N THR A 59 0.75 -8.36 -4.67
CA THR A 59 0.75 -8.10 -6.12
C THR A 59 2.05 -7.47 -6.63
N ALA A 60 2.95 -7.05 -5.73
CA ALA A 60 4.23 -6.43 -6.06
C ALA A 60 5.36 -6.99 -5.20
N PRO A 61 5.72 -8.29 -5.34
CA PRO A 61 6.70 -8.97 -4.50
C PRO A 61 8.09 -8.32 -4.55
N HIS A 62 8.49 -7.77 -5.70
CA HIS A 62 9.76 -7.09 -5.90
C HIS A 62 9.98 -5.90 -4.93
N LEU A 63 8.91 -5.26 -4.43
CA LEU A 63 9.05 -4.19 -3.43
C LEU A 63 9.55 -4.71 -2.08
N PHE A 64 9.29 -5.98 -1.77
CA PHE A 64 9.91 -6.63 -0.62
C PHE A 64 11.34 -7.05 -0.95
N ASP A 65 11.57 -7.67 -2.12
CA ASP A 65 12.91 -8.09 -2.54
C ASP A 65 13.90 -6.92 -2.44
N GLU A 66 13.52 -5.74 -2.94
CA GLU A 66 14.32 -4.51 -2.88
C GLU A 66 14.78 -4.15 -1.44
N LEU A 67 13.94 -4.33 -0.42
CA LEU A 67 14.31 -4.00 0.96
C LEU A 67 15.42 -4.91 1.51
N PHE A 68 15.45 -6.18 1.10
CA PHE A 68 16.49 -7.12 1.49
C PHE A 68 17.77 -6.90 0.67
N GLU A 69 17.63 -6.61 -0.62
CA GLU A 69 18.75 -6.28 -1.52
C GLU A 69 19.55 -5.07 -1.06
N LEU A 70 18.93 -4.08 -0.39
CA LEU A 70 19.63 -2.94 0.24
C LEU A 70 20.78 -3.38 1.18
N PHE A 71 20.71 -4.60 1.71
CA PHE A 71 21.67 -5.17 2.66
C PHE A 71 22.36 -6.42 2.10
N GLY A 72 22.26 -6.69 0.81
CA GLY A 72 22.84 -7.87 0.18
C GLY A 72 22.22 -9.19 0.63
N LYS A 73 20.96 -9.16 1.04
CA LYS A 73 20.22 -10.33 1.55
C LYS A 73 19.13 -10.75 0.57
N ASP A 74 18.71 -12.01 0.65
CA ASP A 74 17.61 -12.56 -0.13
C ASP A 74 16.35 -12.67 0.75
N ARG A 75 15.23 -12.10 0.30
CA ARG A 75 13.94 -12.21 1.01
C ARG A 75 13.54 -13.66 1.27
N ARG A 76 13.88 -14.58 0.36
CA ARG A 76 13.51 -16.00 0.47
C ARG A 76 14.09 -16.70 1.70
N ASP A 77 15.16 -16.15 2.30
CA ASP A 77 15.71 -16.63 3.56
C ASP A 77 14.86 -16.22 4.79
N TYR A 78 13.84 -15.38 4.58
CA TYR A 78 13.03 -14.78 5.64
C TYR A 78 11.56 -15.17 5.57
N PHE A 79 10.99 -15.22 4.38
CA PHE A 79 9.60 -15.67 4.13
C PHE A 79 9.38 -16.04 2.66
N ASP A 80 8.45 -16.95 2.44
CA ASP A 80 8.08 -17.42 1.11
C ASP A 80 6.83 -16.69 0.60
N LEU A 81 6.87 -16.30 -0.69
CA LEU A 81 5.72 -15.85 -1.46
C LEU A 81 5.45 -16.89 -2.55
N VAL A 82 4.27 -17.47 -2.52
CA VAL A 82 3.83 -18.46 -3.52
C VAL A 82 2.81 -17.86 -4.46
N PRO A 83 2.88 -18.13 -5.78
CA PRO A 83 1.88 -17.66 -6.72
C PRO A 83 0.52 -18.32 -6.44
N VAL A 84 -0.56 -17.57 -6.65
CA VAL A 84 -1.94 -18.02 -6.50
C VAL A 84 -2.57 -18.19 -7.89
N ASP A 85 -3.23 -19.33 -8.13
CA ASP A 85 -4.00 -19.59 -9.34
C ASP A 85 -5.30 -20.34 -8.98
N PRO A 86 -6.47 -19.81 -9.28
CA PRO A 86 -6.73 -18.47 -9.83
C PRO A 86 -6.33 -17.35 -8.86
N PHE A 87 -6.05 -16.14 -9.37
CA PHE A 87 -5.82 -14.95 -8.54
C PHE A 87 -7.01 -14.69 -7.62
N TYR A 88 -8.20 -14.73 -8.21
CA TYR A 88 -9.49 -14.56 -7.53
C TYR A 88 -10.54 -15.42 -8.20
N ARG A 89 -11.50 -15.92 -7.44
CA ARG A 89 -12.75 -16.48 -7.95
C ARG A 89 -13.92 -15.57 -7.57
N VAL A 90 -14.60 -15.04 -8.58
CA VAL A 90 -15.82 -14.27 -8.40
C VAL A 90 -17.01 -15.21 -8.63
N VAL A 91 -17.87 -15.36 -7.63
CA VAL A 91 -19.06 -16.21 -7.69
C VAL A 91 -20.29 -15.31 -7.78
N PHE A 92 -21.16 -15.58 -8.75
CA PHE A 92 -22.38 -14.81 -8.98
C PHE A 92 -23.61 -15.49 -8.32
N PRO A 93 -24.67 -14.72 -8.05
CA PRO A 93 -25.88 -15.27 -7.41
C PRO A 93 -26.59 -16.38 -8.22
N ASP A 94 -26.37 -16.43 -9.53
CA ASP A 94 -26.91 -17.45 -10.43
C ASP A 94 -26.10 -18.76 -10.45
N GLY A 95 -25.03 -18.84 -9.63
CA GLY A 95 -24.14 -19.99 -9.51
C GLY A 95 -22.98 -19.99 -10.52
N ARG A 96 -22.96 -19.10 -11.52
CA ARG A 96 -21.79 -18.93 -12.37
C ARG A 96 -20.60 -18.43 -11.56
N HIS A 97 -19.40 -18.69 -12.04
CA HIS A 97 -18.20 -18.12 -11.46
C HIS A 97 -17.25 -17.68 -12.58
N PHE A 98 -16.36 -16.77 -12.23
CA PHE A 98 -15.27 -16.31 -13.10
C PHE A 98 -13.96 -16.46 -12.33
N ASP A 99 -13.03 -17.24 -12.89
CA ASP A 99 -11.68 -17.41 -12.36
C ASP A 99 -10.76 -16.38 -13.01
N TYR A 100 -10.44 -15.33 -12.27
CA TYR A 100 -9.48 -14.34 -12.73
C TYR A 100 -8.07 -14.91 -12.61
N VAL A 101 -7.45 -15.22 -13.76
CA VAL A 101 -6.16 -15.90 -13.87
C VAL A 101 -5.12 -15.05 -14.60
N GLY A 102 -3.83 -15.38 -14.40
CA GLY A 102 -2.72 -14.73 -15.10
C GLY A 102 -2.56 -15.18 -16.55
N ASP A 103 -3.01 -16.38 -16.89
CA ASP A 103 -2.93 -16.95 -18.24
C ASP A 103 -3.93 -16.29 -19.20
N ASP A 104 -3.42 -15.77 -20.32
CA ASP A 104 -4.22 -15.02 -21.29
C ASP A 104 -5.23 -15.89 -22.04
N GLU A 105 -4.86 -17.11 -22.42
CA GLU A 105 -5.75 -18.00 -23.19
C GLU A 105 -6.92 -18.45 -22.32
N ARG A 106 -6.63 -18.89 -21.11
CA ARG A 106 -7.68 -19.29 -20.13
C ARG A 106 -8.63 -18.12 -19.81
N LEU A 107 -8.08 -16.92 -19.64
CA LEU A 107 -8.89 -15.74 -19.32
C LEU A 107 -9.80 -15.34 -20.49
N LEU A 108 -9.26 -15.30 -21.72
CA LEU A 108 -10.03 -14.98 -22.91
C LEU A 108 -11.12 -16.02 -23.19
N ALA A 109 -10.84 -17.29 -22.95
CA ALA A 109 -11.84 -18.36 -23.06
C ALA A 109 -13.02 -18.12 -22.11
N GLN A 110 -12.75 -17.84 -20.83
CA GLN A 110 -13.80 -17.51 -19.86
C GLN A 110 -14.61 -16.26 -20.26
N ILE A 111 -13.94 -15.20 -20.74
CA ILE A 111 -14.64 -14.00 -21.22
C ILE A 111 -15.59 -14.38 -22.37
N ALA A 112 -15.15 -15.23 -23.31
CA ALA A 112 -15.97 -15.68 -24.43
C ALA A 112 -17.19 -16.52 -23.98
N GLU A 113 -17.07 -17.28 -22.88
CA GLU A 113 -18.21 -18.01 -22.28
C GLU A 113 -19.29 -17.06 -21.74
N PHE A 114 -18.89 -15.93 -21.15
CA PHE A 114 -19.82 -14.90 -20.66
C PHE A 114 -20.38 -14.06 -21.80
N ASN A 115 -19.50 -13.51 -22.64
CA ASN A 115 -19.88 -12.72 -23.82
C ASN A 115 -18.75 -12.71 -24.88
N PRO A 116 -18.89 -13.44 -26.00
CA PRO A 116 -17.86 -13.49 -27.06
C PRO A 116 -17.49 -12.12 -27.62
N SER A 117 -18.43 -11.16 -27.65
CA SER A 117 -18.16 -9.81 -28.15
C SER A 117 -17.24 -8.98 -27.23
N ASP A 118 -17.11 -9.36 -25.96
CA ASP A 118 -16.26 -8.67 -25.00
C ASP A 118 -14.77 -9.06 -25.08
N VAL A 119 -14.42 -10.12 -25.79
CA VAL A 119 -13.03 -10.55 -25.99
C VAL A 119 -12.16 -9.41 -26.55
N ALA A 120 -12.59 -8.83 -27.68
CA ALA A 120 -11.88 -7.70 -28.27
C ALA A 120 -11.92 -6.43 -27.39
N GLY A 121 -13.02 -6.25 -26.64
CA GLY A 121 -13.16 -5.19 -25.65
C GLY A 121 -12.12 -5.32 -24.55
N TYR A 122 -11.99 -6.50 -24.00
CA TYR A 122 -11.01 -6.82 -22.96
C TYR A 122 -9.55 -6.57 -23.41
N GLN A 123 -9.17 -7.00 -24.61
CA GLN A 123 -7.82 -6.75 -25.13
C GLN A 123 -7.50 -5.23 -25.20
N ARG A 124 -8.49 -4.41 -25.59
CA ARG A 124 -8.35 -2.94 -25.54
C ARG A 124 -8.28 -2.42 -24.10
N LEU A 125 -9.03 -3.00 -23.18
CA LEU A 125 -9.01 -2.65 -21.74
C LEU A 125 -7.61 -2.92 -21.14
N VAL A 126 -7.03 -4.09 -21.40
CA VAL A 126 -5.65 -4.43 -20.97
C VAL A 126 -4.64 -3.44 -21.50
N SER A 127 -4.73 -3.12 -22.80
CA SER A 127 -3.85 -2.12 -23.44
C SER A 127 -3.99 -0.75 -22.80
N HIS A 128 -5.20 -0.36 -22.37
CA HIS A 128 -5.43 0.89 -21.65
C HIS A 128 -4.90 0.83 -20.20
N SER A 129 -5.13 -0.28 -19.50
CA SER A 129 -4.57 -0.54 -18.18
C SER A 129 -3.06 -0.41 -18.15
N LYS A 130 -2.38 -1.00 -19.15
CA LYS A 130 -0.93 -0.86 -19.31
C LYS A 130 -0.48 0.60 -19.42
N ARG A 131 -1.15 1.40 -20.25
CA ARG A 131 -0.80 2.83 -20.40
C ARG A 131 -1.01 3.62 -19.10
N ILE A 132 -2.07 3.32 -18.35
CA ILE A 132 -2.28 3.93 -17.03
C ILE A 132 -1.18 3.50 -16.06
N PHE A 133 -0.78 2.23 -16.09
CA PHE A 133 0.30 1.70 -15.27
C PHE A 133 1.65 2.35 -15.60
N ASP A 134 2.00 2.48 -16.88
CA ASP A 134 3.26 3.09 -17.32
C ASP A 134 3.39 4.54 -16.83
N VAL A 135 2.29 5.30 -16.77
CA VAL A 135 2.28 6.65 -16.20
C VAL A 135 2.13 6.61 -14.67
N GLY A 136 1.10 5.98 -14.16
CA GLY A 136 0.71 6.06 -12.76
C GLY A 136 1.65 5.33 -11.81
N TYR A 137 2.21 4.21 -12.23
CA TYR A 137 3.14 3.42 -11.43
C TYR A 137 4.60 3.71 -11.80
N THR A 138 4.98 3.54 -13.07
CA THR A 138 6.39 3.59 -13.46
C THR A 138 6.98 5.01 -13.38
N GLN A 139 6.18 6.04 -13.69
CA GLN A 139 6.68 7.42 -13.72
C GLN A 139 6.39 8.21 -12.44
N LEU A 140 5.33 7.83 -11.70
CA LEU A 140 4.82 8.64 -10.60
C LEU A 140 4.92 7.96 -9.23
N VAL A 141 5.36 6.70 -9.13
CA VAL A 141 5.44 5.96 -7.86
C VAL A 141 6.34 6.66 -6.84
N ASP A 142 7.43 7.28 -7.29
CA ASP A 142 8.38 8.00 -6.46
C ASP A 142 8.12 9.51 -6.38
N ALA A 143 7.05 10.01 -7.00
CA ALA A 143 6.73 11.42 -6.97
C ALA A 143 6.11 11.82 -5.62
N ASP A 144 6.69 12.82 -4.97
CA ASP A 144 6.24 13.27 -3.65
C ASP A 144 4.98 14.13 -3.67
N PHE A 145 4.60 14.68 -4.83
CA PHE A 145 3.45 15.58 -5.02
C PHE A 145 3.38 16.73 -3.99
N SER A 146 4.51 17.14 -3.43
CA SER A 146 4.58 18.15 -2.38
C SER A 146 4.21 19.54 -2.87
N ARG A 147 4.33 19.79 -4.18
CA ARG A 147 4.07 21.08 -4.81
C ARG A 147 2.86 20.99 -5.74
N PHE A 148 2.05 22.04 -5.75
CA PHE A 148 0.90 22.14 -6.66
C PHE A 148 1.29 22.01 -8.14
N GLY A 149 2.49 22.51 -8.51
CA GLY A 149 3.02 22.38 -9.88
C GLY A 149 3.24 20.93 -10.31
N ASP A 150 3.61 20.04 -9.39
CA ASP A 150 3.81 18.61 -9.68
C ASP A 150 2.48 17.94 -10.00
N MET A 151 1.42 18.30 -9.27
CA MET A 151 0.05 17.88 -9.60
C MET A 151 -0.40 18.37 -10.98
N MET A 152 -0.11 19.64 -11.31
CA MET A 152 -0.52 20.20 -12.61
C MET A 152 0.18 19.55 -13.80
N ARG A 153 1.41 19.07 -13.63
CA ARG A 153 2.17 18.38 -14.70
C ARG A 153 1.52 17.08 -15.15
N ILE A 154 0.84 16.37 -14.26
CA ILE A 154 0.22 15.07 -14.58
C ILE A 154 -1.22 15.20 -15.10
N VAL A 155 -1.84 16.39 -14.99
CA VAL A 155 -3.23 16.61 -15.44
C VAL A 155 -3.43 16.23 -16.91
N PRO A 156 -2.55 16.60 -17.88
CA PRO A 156 -2.71 16.18 -19.27
C PRO A 156 -2.77 14.66 -19.44
N ASP A 157 -1.91 13.93 -18.73
CA ASP A 157 -1.90 12.45 -18.77
C ASP A 157 -3.15 11.86 -18.14
N LEU A 158 -3.60 12.39 -17.00
CA LEU A 158 -4.87 11.97 -16.37
C LEU A 158 -6.07 12.18 -17.31
N VAL A 159 -6.09 13.29 -18.06
CA VAL A 159 -7.15 13.56 -19.04
C VAL A 159 -7.04 12.61 -20.24
N ARG A 160 -5.85 12.46 -20.80
CA ARG A 160 -5.58 11.56 -21.94
C ARG A 160 -5.94 10.11 -21.62
N LEU A 161 -5.62 9.67 -20.41
CA LEU A 161 -5.88 8.33 -19.92
C LEU A 161 -7.32 8.18 -19.35
N ARG A 162 -8.15 9.23 -19.42
CA ARG A 162 -9.51 9.24 -18.88
C ARG A 162 -9.61 8.82 -17.40
N ALA A 163 -8.52 9.01 -16.64
CA ALA A 163 -8.40 8.61 -15.25
C ALA A 163 -9.34 9.40 -14.30
N TYR A 164 -9.97 10.47 -14.80
CA TYR A 164 -10.99 11.26 -14.10
C TYR A 164 -12.36 10.56 -14.05
N LYS A 165 -12.62 9.56 -14.92
CA LYS A 165 -13.84 8.76 -14.87
C LYS A 165 -13.83 7.83 -13.66
N SER A 166 -14.99 7.35 -13.23
CA SER A 166 -15.04 6.23 -12.29
C SER A 166 -14.48 4.95 -12.96
N LEU A 167 -13.93 4.05 -12.17
CA LEU A 167 -13.41 2.78 -12.69
C LEU A 167 -14.50 2.00 -13.43
N TYR A 168 -15.71 1.91 -12.84
CA TYR A 168 -16.85 1.26 -13.49
C TYR A 168 -17.21 1.92 -14.82
N GLY A 169 -17.29 3.27 -14.84
CA GLY A 169 -17.59 4.00 -16.07
C GLY A 169 -16.50 3.82 -17.14
N LEU A 170 -15.24 3.72 -16.76
CA LEU A 170 -14.14 3.47 -17.68
C LEU A 170 -14.19 2.05 -18.26
N VAL A 171 -14.37 1.03 -17.43
CA VAL A 171 -14.48 -0.39 -17.86
C VAL A 171 -15.70 -0.59 -18.74
N SER A 172 -16.83 0.06 -18.46
CA SER A 172 -18.06 -0.03 -19.26
C SER A 172 -17.92 0.47 -20.71
N GLU A 173 -16.87 1.22 -21.05
CA GLU A 173 -16.57 1.59 -22.44
C GLU A 173 -15.98 0.44 -23.25
N TYR A 174 -15.48 -0.60 -22.59
CA TYR A 174 -14.80 -1.75 -23.20
C TYR A 174 -15.61 -3.03 -23.08
N ILE A 175 -16.33 -3.20 -21.99
CA ILE A 175 -17.04 -4.43 -21.60
C ILE A 175 -18.53 -4.18 -21.59
N GLN A 176 -19.30 -5.08 -22.24
CA GLN A 176 -20.74 -4.97 -22.37
C GLN A 176 -21.48 -5.81 -21.33
N ASP A 177 -20.98 -6.99 -20.99
CA ASP A 177 -21.58 -7.89 -20.02
C ASP A 177 -21.41 -7.35 -18.59
N ASP A 178 -22.51 -7.30 -17.82
CA ASP A 178 -22.50 -6.73 -16.47
C ASP A 178 -21.73 -7.58 -15.46
N ALA A 179 -21.72 -8.90 -15.61
CA ALA A 179 -20.93 -9.77 -14.73
C ALA A 179 -19.43 -9.53 -14.97
N LEU A 180 -19.01 -9.42 -16.24
CA LEU A 180 -17.62 -9.10 -16.58
C LEU A 180 -17.22 -7.68 -16.13
N ARG A 181 -18.15 -6.69 -16.18
CA ARG A 181 -17.89 -5.37 -15.58
C ARG A 181 -17.61 -5.47 -14.09
N GLN A 182 -18.35 -6.29 -13.35
CA GLN A 182 -18.10 -6.51 -11.93
C GLN A 182 -16.72 -7.15 -11.70
N VAL A 183 -16.37 -8.17 -12.51
CA VAL A 183 -15.05 -8.81 -12.43
C VAL A 183 -13.90 -7.80 -12.62
N PHE A 184 -14.00 -6.93 -13.62
CA PHE A 184 -12.89 -6.01 -13.94
C PHE A 184 -12.94 -4.68 -13.19
N THR A 185 -13.82 -4.56 -12.21
CA THR A 185 -13.94 -3.34 -11.38
C THR A 185 -13.91 -3.60 -9.88
N PHE A 186 -13.69 -4.83 -9.41
CA PHE A 186 -13.76 -5.14 -7.98
C PHE A 186 -12.51 -4.68 -7.19
N GLN A 187 -11.36 -4.48 -7.82
CA GLN A 187 -10.10 -4.18 -7.14
C GLN A 187 -10.18 -3.03 -6.12
N PRO A 188 -10.89 -1.92 -6.35
CA PRO A 188 -11.07 -0.89 -5.32
C PRO A 188 -11.72 -1.39 -4.02
N LEU A 189 -12.50 -2.47 -4.07
CA LEU A 189 -13.12 -3.06 -2.86
C LEU A 189 -12.06 -3.59 -1.89
N LEU A 190 -10.90 -4.04 -2.40
CA LEU A 190 -9.77 -4.52 -1.58
C LEU A 190 -9.22 -3.43 -0.64
N ILE A 191 -9.45 -2.16 -0.96
CA ILE A 191 -9.04 -1.00 -0.16
C ILE A 191 -10.24 -0.20 0.37
N GLY A 192 -11.44 -0.79 0.40
CA GLY A 192 -12.66 -0.15 0.87
C GLY A 192 -13.24 0.90 -0.09
N GLY A 193 -12.80 0.91 -1.34
CA GLY A 193 -13.26 1.84 -2.37
C GLY A 193 -14.51 1.34 -3.11
N ASN A 194 -15.43 2.26 -3.45
CA ASN A 194 -16.59 1.95 -4.28
C ASN A 194 -16.21 2.10 -5.77
N PRO A 195 -16.33 1.07 -6.62
CA PRO A 195 -15.96 1.13 -8.05
C PRO A 195 -16.68 2.23 -8.85
N PHE A 196 -17.90 2.59 -8.45
CA PHE A 196 -18.67 3.66 -9.09
C PHE A 196 -18.17 5.07 -8.77
N ARG A 197 -17.30 5.20 -7.75
CA ARG A 197 -16.69 6.47 -7.30
C ARG A 197 -15.18 6.49 -7.34
N ALA A 198 -14.54 5.32 -7.26
CA ALA A 198 -13.10 5.19 -7.34
C ALA A 198 -12.60 5.69 -8.71
N PRO A 199 -11.55 6.51 -8.76
CA PRO A 199 -11.03 7.02 -10.03
C PRO A 199 -10.55 5.90 -10.96
N GLY A 200 -10.67 6.11 -12.26
CA GLY A 200 -10.28 5.15 -13.30
C GLY A 200 -8.78 4.80 -13.30
N ILE A 201 -7.95 5.57 -12.61
CA ILE A 201 -6.54 5.24 -12.42
C ILE A 201 -6.35 3.89 -11.72
N TYR A 202 -7.28 3.43 -10.89
CA TYR A 202 -7.21 2.10 -10.26
C TYR A 202 -7.21 0.95 -11.27
N LEU A 203 -7.55 1.19 -12.53
CA LEU A 203 -7.38 0.20 -13.59
C LEU A 203 -5.91 -0.25 -13.74
N LEU A 204 -4.92 0.54 -13.30
CA LEU A 204 -3.51 0.14 -13.29
C LEU A 204 -3.27 -1.17 -12.53
N ILE A 205 -4.08 -1.48 -11.50
CA ILE A 205 -3.95 -2.71 -10.69
C ILE A 205 -4.15 -3.93 -11.57
N HIS A 206 -5.08 -3.86 -12.53
CA HIS A 206 -5.30 -4.95 -13.48
C HIS A 206 -4.03 -5.33 -14.26
N TRP A 207 -3.28 -4.33 -14.76
CA TRP A 207 -1.99 -4.59 -15.42
C TRP A 207 -0.91 -5.04 -14.45
N LEU A 208 -0.90 -4.49 -13.24
CA LEU A 208 0.05 -4.85 -12.19
C LEU A 208 -0.05 -6.34 -11.83
N GLU A 209 -1.28 -6.84 -11.61
CA GLU A 209 -1.56 -8.25 -11.32
C GLU A 209 -1.17 -9.16 -12.48
N ARG A 210 -1.39 -8.75 -13.71
CA ARG A 210 -0.97 -9.52 -14.90
C ARG A 210 0.54 -9.53 -15.09
N LYS A 211 1.21 -8.44 -14.74
CA LYS A 211 2.67 -8.30 -14.91
C LYS A 211 3.46 -9.12 -13.88
N TRP A 212 3.03 -9.13 -12.65
CA TRP A 212 3.78 -9.74 -11.54
C TRP A 212 3.06 -10.92 -10.89
N GLY A 213 1.81 -11.16 -11.24
CA GLY A 213 0.98 -12.17 -10.60
C GLY A 213 0.45 -11.72 -9.24
N VAL A 214 -0.32 -12.61 -8.65
CA VAL A 214 -0.82 -12.50 -7.28
C VAL A 214 -0.18 -13.58 -6.44
N HIS A 215 0.32 -13.24 -5.26
CA HIS A 215 1.03 -14.15 -4.37
C HIS A 215 0.39 -14.16 -2.98
N PHE A 216 0.59 -15.28 -2.30
CA PHE A 216 0.27 -15.45 -0.89
C PHE A 216 1.55 -15.67 -0.10
N ALA A 217 1.65 -15.02 1.06
CA ALA A 217 2.77 -15.25 1.96
C ALA A 217 2.52 -16.52 2.78
N MET A 218 3.41 -17.51 2.69
CA MET A 218 3.31 -18.72 3.49
C MET A 218 3.45 -18.37 4.98
N GLY A 219 2.47 -18.79 5.78
CA GLY A 219 2.32 -18.40 7.19
C GLY A 219 1.66 -17.03 7.39
N GLY A 220 0.93 -16.55 6.37
CA GLY A 220 0.15 -15.33 6.38
C GLY A 220 0.98 -14.05 6.33
N THR A 221 0.33 -12.91 6.40
CA THR A 221 0.98 -11.58 6.40
C THR A 221 1.91 -11.40 7.61
N ALA A 222 1.63 -12.11 8.71
CA ALA A 222 2.51 -12.14 9.87
C ALA A 222 3.92 -12.66 9.55
N ALA A 223 4.08 -13.58 8.58
CA ALA A 223 5.39 -14.06 8.16
C ALA A 223 6.22 -12.94 7.53
N ILE A 224 5.59 -12.08 6.72
CA ILE A 224 6.25 -10.90 6.14
C ILE A 224 6.70 -9.94 7.25
N VAL A 225 5.82 -9.67 8.23
CA VAL A 225 6.15 -8.80 9.36
C VAL A 225 7.34 -9.35 10.14
N ARG A 226 7.33 -10.66 10.45
CA ARG A 226 8.47 -11.34 11.14
C ARG A 226 9.76 -11.25 10.31
N GLY A 227 9.68 -11.48 8.99
CA GLY A 227 10.82 -11.39 8.10
C GLY A 227 11.43 -9.98 8.06
N LEU A 228 10.60 -8.95 7.94
CA LEU A 228 11.05 -7.56 7.96
C LEU A 228 11.63 -7.15 9.33
N THR A 229 11.00 -7.55 10.43
CA THR A 229 11.53 -7.23 11.77
C THR A 229 12.85 -7.94 12.05
N ARG A 230 13.00 -9.20 11.61
CA ARG A 230 14.26 -9.92 11.68
C ARG A 230 15.37 -9.24 10.86
N LEU A 231 15.06 -8.80 9.62
CA LEU A 231 16.00 -8.01 8.82
C LEU A 231 16.47 -6.76 9.57
N LEU A 232 15.51 -5.99 10.13
CA LEU A 232 15.81 -4.74 10.84
C LEU A 232 16.67 -4.97 12.08
N ASP A 233 16.42 -6.02 12.84
CA ASP A 233 17.24 -6.42 13.99
C ASP A 233 18.68 -6.76 13.55
N GLU A 234 18.84 -7.60 12.52
CA GLU A 234 20.14 -8.01 11.98
C GLU A 234 20.98 -6.83 11.46
N VAL A 235 20.34 -5.76 10.96
CA VAL A 235 21.04 -4.56 10.47
C VAL A 235 21.17 -3.46 11.53
N GLY A 236 20.77 -3.73 12.78
CA GLY A 236 20.95 -2.86 13.92
C GLY A 236 19.97 -1.69 14.01
N VAL A 237 18.72 -1.91 13.59
CA VAL A 237 17.60 -1.01 13.86
C VAL A 237 16.99 -1.38 15.21
N GLU A 238 16.81 -0.39 16.07
CA GLU A 238 16.15 -0.57 17.36
C GLU A 238 14.62 -0.52 17.18
N LEU A 239 13.91 -1.59 17.54
CA LEU A 239 12.45 -1.64 17.58
C LEU A 239 11.97 -1.63 19.04
N ARG A 240 11.22 -0.59 19.42
CA ARG A 240 10.59 -0.47 20.74
C ARG A 240 9.09 -0.66 20.60
N LEU A 241 8.58 -1.74 21.20
CA LEU A 241 7.15 -2.00 21.36
C LEU A 241 6.65 -1.38 22.64
N ASN A 242 5.32 -1.23 22.78
CA ASN A 242 4.66 -0.56 23.91
C ASN A 242 5.26 0.84 24.19
N ALA A 243 5.66 1.54 23.13
CA ALA A 243 6.27 2.86 23.17
C ALA A 243 5.41 3.90 22.44
N PRO A 244 4.19 4.19 22.94
CA PRO A 244 3.30 5.15 22.31
C PRO A 244 3.90 6.55 22.33
N VAL A 245 4.02 7.16 21.15
CA VAL A 245 4.41 8.56 21.01
C VAL A 245 3.22 9.43 21.34
N GLU A 246 3.37 10.30 22.35
CA GLU A 246 2.35 11.28 22.76
C GLU A 246 2.45 12.53 21.90
N ARG A 247 3.69 13.02 21.66
CA ARG A 247 3.90 14.28 20.94
C ARG A 247 5.22 14.30 20.17
N ILE A 248 5.21 14.97 19.01
CA ILE A 248 6.42 15.36 18.27
C ILE A 248 6.80 16.77 18.72
N GLU A 249 7.98 16.90 19.29
CA GLU A 249 8.51 18.20 19.74
C GLU A 249 9.00 19.02 18.55
N VAL A 250 8.39 20.19 18.34
CA VAL A 250 8.73 21.10 17.24
C VAL A 250 9.25 22.41 17.81
N VAL A 251 10.50 22.74 17.48
CA VAL A 251 11.15 23.98 17.90
C VAL A 251 11.56 24.77 16.67
N ASN A 252 11.14 26.01 16.56
CA ASN A 252 11.42 26.90 15.42
C ASN A 252 11.06 26.25 14.06
N GLY A 253 9.93 25.52 14.01
CA GLY A 253 9.41 24.88 12.79
C GLY A 253 10.18 23.61 12.37
N ARG A 254 11.02 23.05 13.24
CA ARG A 254 11.76 21.79 13.02
C ARG A 254 11.42 20.80 14.11
N ALA A 255 11.17 19.56 13.73
CA ALA A 255 11.04 18.45 14.67
C ALA A 255 12.41 18.19 15.33
N LYS A 256 12.42 18.01 16.66
CA LYS A 256 13.61 17.83 17.50
C LYS A 256 13.64 16.49 18.21
N GLY A 257 12.54 15.78 18.22
CA GLY A 257 12.40 14.52 18.92
C GLY A 257 10.94 14.21 19.16
N VAL A 258 10.71 13.18 19.94
CA VAL A 258 9.37 12.74 20.35
C VAL A 258 9.31 12.61 21.88
N LEU A 259 8.15 12.91 22.44
CA LEU A 259 7.80 12.61 23.81
C LEU A 259 6.96 11.33 23.80
N LEU A 260 7.36 10.34 24.59
CA LEU A 260 6.59 9.13 24.83
C LEU A 260 5.55 9.34 25.94
N ALA A 261 4.52 8.49 25.98
CA ALA A 261 3.47 8.55 26.98
C ALA A 261 3.95 8.34 28.45
N ASP A 262 5.12 7.73 28.63
CA ASP A 262 5.78 7.57 29.93
C ASP A 262 6.60 8.79 30.37
N GLY A 263 6.58 9.86 29.58
CA GLY A 263 7.33 11.09 29.82
C GLY A 263 8.77 11.07 29.28
N THR A 264 9.22 9.99 28.66
CA THR A 264 10.58 9.89 28.10
C THR A 264 10.68 10.74 26.83
N PHE A 265 11.66 11.65 26.79
CA PHE A 265 12.00 12.39 25.57
C PHE A 265 13.14 11.70 24.80
N LEU A 266 12.90 11.48 23.50
CA LEU A 266 13.90 10.94 22.59
C LEU A 266 14.24 11.98 21.51
N GLY A 267 15.48 12.51 21.57
CA GLY A 267 15.99 13.46 20.56
C GLY A 267 16.25 12.80 19.23
N SER A 268 15.99 13.49 18.11
CA SER A 268 16.16 12.96 16.77
C SER A 268 16.39 14.08 15.75
N ASP A 269 17.18 13.79 14.73
CA ASP A 269 17.43 14.70 13.59
C ASP A 269 16.32 14.55 12.52
N ILE A 270 15.77 13.33 12.40
CA ILE A 270 14.77 12.96 11.39
C ILE A 270 13.61 12.24 12.09
N ILE A 271 12.38 12.65 11.80
CA ILE A 271 11.18 11.94 12.24
C ILE A 271 10.35 11.56 11.02
N VAL A 272 10.10 10.27 10.87
CA VAL A 272 9.18 9.71 9.87
C VAL A 272 7.98 9.12 10.60
N SER A 273 6.77 9.53 10.24
CA SER A 273 5.55 8.97 10.83
C SER A 273 4.82 8.10 9.81
N ASN A 274 4.58 6.85 10.18
CA ASN A 274 3.71 5.92 9.46
C ASN A 274 2.30 5.83 10.08
N ALA A 275 2.00 6.69 11.06
CA ALA A 275 0.66 6.83 11.59
C ALA A 275 -0.26 7.56 10.59
N ASP A 276 -1.57 7.38 10.75
CA ASP A 276 -2.55 8.09 9.92
C ASP A 276 -2.29 9.61 9.96
N PRO A 277 -2.23 10.30 8.80
CA PRO A 277 -1.94 11.73 8.74
C PRO A 277 -2.90 12.59 9.58
N ALA A 278 -4.18 12.19 9.67
CA ALA A 278 -5.11 12.92 10.53
C ALA A 278 -4.69 12.83 12.00
N MET A 279 -4.35 11.64 12.47
CA MET A 279 -3.85 11.42 13.82
C MET A 279 -2.54 12.21 14.07
N VAL A 280 -1.60 12.18 13.13
CA VAL A 280 -0.34 12.93 13.25
C VAL A 280 -0.62 14.41 13.47
N TYR A 281 -1.41 15.01 12.59
CA TYR A 281 -1.69 16.44 12.69
C TYR A 281 -2.57 16.82 13.89
N THR A 282 -3.57 16.02 14.25
CA THR A 282 -4.51 16.39 15.31
C THR A 282 -4.06 16.02 16.71
N ARG A 283 -3.17 15.01 16.84
CA ARG A 283 -2.75 14.49 18.15
C ARG A 283 -1.26 14.61 18.44
N LEU A 284 -0.40 14.38 17.42
CA LEU A 284 1.05 14.32 17.66
C LEU A 284 1.76 15.65 17.47
N ILE A 285 1.20 16.60 16.74
CA ILE A 285 1.80 17.92 16.51
C ILE A 285 0.91 18.98 17.14
N ASP A 286 1.49 19.80 18.02
CA ASP A 286 0.79 20.92 18.62
C ASP A 286 0.23 21.87 17.55
N SER A 287 -0.98 22.40 17.79
CA SER A 287 -1.67 23.27 16.84
C SER A 287 -0.87 24.55 16.53
N SER A 288 -0.13 25.07 17.50
CA SER A 288 0.72 26.25 17.34
C SER A 288 1.93 26.02 16.44
N ALA A 289 2.39 24.76 16.33
CA ALA A 289 3.50 24.36 15.48
C ALA A 289 3.09 24.09 14.02
N ARG A 290 1.79 24.00 13.72
CA ARG A 290 1.23 23.69 12.40
C ARG A 290 0.99 24.95 11.59
N ARG A 291 1.70 25.12 10.47
CA ARG A 291 1.46 26.23 9.52
C ARG A 291 0.29 25.94 8.56
N LYS A 292 0.04 24.69 8.28
CA LYS A 292 -1.03 24.16 7.39
C LYS A 292 -1.73 23.04 8.16
N HIS A 293 -2.86 22.54 7.67
CA HIS A 293 -3.56 21.41 8.28
C HIS A 293 -4.12 21.69 9.68
N SER A 294 -4.91 22.78 9.80
CA SER A 294 -5.71 23.03 11.01
C SER A 294 -6.70 21.88 11.25
N ASP A 295 -7.16 21.69 12.50
CA ASP A 295 -8.11 20.62 12.83
C ASP A 295 -9.36 20.67 11.93
N ALA A 296 -9.89 21.86 11.67
CA ALA A 296 -11.02 22.06 10.77
C ALA A 296 -10.70 21.66 9.32
N SER A 297 -9.46 21.85 8.85
CA SER A 297 -9.04 21.43 7.49
C SER A 297 -8.84 19.92 7.42
N VAL A 298 -8.34 19.30 8.48
CA VAL A 298 -8.16 17.85 8.58
C VAL A 298 -9.52 17.15 8.68
N ALA A 299 -10.44 17.65 9.51
CA ALA A 299 -11.79 17.09 9.68
C ALA A 299 -12.63 17.11 8.38
N ARG A 300 -12.33 18.03 7.44
CA ARG A 300 -13.02 18.07 6.13
C ARG A 300 -12.50 17.06 5.11
N LYS A 301 -11.35 16.43 5.36
CA LYS A 301 -10.80 15.41 4.48
C LYS A 301 -11.57 14.09 4.65
N ARG A 302 -11.71 13.36 3.56
CA ARG A 302 -12.28 12.00 3.61
C ARG A 302 -11.12 11.02 3.79
N TYR A 303 -11.27 10.15 4.78
CA TYR A 303 -10.35 9.05 5.07
C TYR A 303 -11.02 7.73 4.71
N SER A 304 -10.23 6.74 4.33
CA SER A 304 -10.70 5.36 4.08
C SER A 304 -10.87 4.60 5.38
#